data_2cb9c514240c86d5578fa79c9dbf0bdf
#
_entry.id   2cb9c514240c86d5578fa79c9dbf0bdf
#
_cell.length_a   1.000
_cell.length_b   1.000
_cell.length_c   1.000
_cell.angle_alpha   90.00
_cell.angle_beta   90.00
_cell.angle_gamma   90.00
#
_symmetry.space_group_name_H-M   'P 1'
#
loop_
_entity.id
_entity.type
_entity.pdbx_description
1 polymer ?
#
loop_
_entity_poly.entity_id
_entity_poly.type
_entity_poly.pdbx_seq_one_letter_code
_entity_poly.pdbx_strand_id
1 'polypeptide(L)'
;MEAILKATLEVPVWCSFRIPTAVNVHTTYPVPPITTIFGLLSAAMGWSSDDHSNMDKLDIGILLIKPGERIEGYNKIIKWDRRDKQMRTLVMRHKLIQPVYQIAVKGEQGLIEHIAKALDNPYFPLCLGESDDVVEVKEVEVFPIKKTMTQEIDSILPQELGRPVNKVELFYLPIGFLAEERGNRRTWSGVKYQGYYIASKMQLEEPIEAYLLGEKRVVL
;
A
#
# COMPACT_ATOMS: atom_id res chain seq x y z
N MET A 1 -18.96 7.43 14.73
CA MET A 1 -18.13 6.31 15.29
C MET A 1 -17.11 5.91 14.26
N GLU A 2 -15.96 5.40 14.69
CA GLU A 2 -14.93 4.86 13.79
C GLU A 2 -14.96 3.33 13.79
N ALA A 3 -14.50 2.74 12.68
CA ALA A 3 -14.35 1.30 12.50
C ALA A 3 -13.06 0.99 11.77
N ILE A 4 -12.65 -0.28 11.77
CA ILE A 4 -11.50 -0.77 11.00
C ILE A 4 -11.97 -1.87 10.08
N LEU A 5 -11.69 -1.72 8.79
CA LEU A 5 -11.81 -2.77 7.79
C LEU A 5 -10.51 -3.57 7.75
N LYS A 6 -10.63 -4.89 7.69
CA LYS A 6 -9.55 -5.83 7.33
C LYS A 6 -9.91 -6.48 6.00
N ALA A 7 -8.96 -6.57 5.07
CA ALA A 7 -9.11 -7.34 3.85
C ALA A 7 -7.80 -8.03 3.49
N THR A 8 -7.89 -9.24 2.92
CA THR A 8 -6.75 -10.00 2.42
C THR A 8 -6.59 -9.73 0.92
N LEU A 9 -5.39 -9.36 0.51
CA LEU A 9 -5.00 -9.09 -0.87
C LEU A 9 -4.08 -10.21 -1.35
N GLU A 10 -4.58 -11.09 -2.21
CA GLU A 10 -3.81 -12.16 -2.83
C GLU A 10 -3.43 -11.77 -4.25
N VAL A 11 -2.15 -11.84 -4.56
CA VAL A 11 -1.66 -11.65 -5.93
C VAL A 11 -1.45 -13.01 -6.57
N PRO A 12 -2.28 -13.42 -7.55
CA PRO A 12 -2.25 -14.78 -8.09
C PRO A 12 -1.00 -15.07 -8.93
N VAL A 13 -0.37 -14.06 -9.50
CA VAL A 13 0.80 -14.24 -10.38
C VAL A 13 1.99 -13.45 -9.87
N TRP A 14 2.00 -12.16 -10.08
CA TRP A 14 3.07 -11.25 -9.63
C TRP A 14 2.55 -9.83 -9.43
N CYS A 15 3.33 -9.02 -8.69
CA CYS A 15 3.16 -7.57 -8.63
C CYS A 15 4.52 -6.86 -8.54
N SER A 16 4.50 -5.54 -8.77
CA SER A 16 5.68 -4.70 -8.63
C SER A 16 5.30 -3.32 -8.11
N PHE A 17 5.93 -2.92 -7.00
CA PHE A 17 5.78 -1.59 -6.40
C PHE A 17 7.03 -0.78 -6.70
N ARG A 18 7.10 -0.21 -7.88
CA ARG A 18 8.30 0.44 -8.38
C ARG A 18 8.80 1.53 -7.44
N ILE A 19 10.08 1.47 -7.08
CA ILE A 19 10.77 2.53 -6.36
C ILE A 19 11.05 3.67 -7.34
N PRO A 20 10.53 4.91 -7.12
CA PRO A 20 10.60 6.00 -8.10
C PRO A 20 12.03 6.45 -8.46
N THR A 21 12.97 6.31 -7.53
CA THR A 21 14.39 6.67 -7.73
C THR A 21 15.17 5.67 -8.57
N ALA A 22 14.60 4.49 -8.83
CA ALA A 22 15.22 3.45 -9.65
C ALA A 22 15.01 3.72 -11.14
N VAL A 23 16.07 4.16 -11.84
CA VAL A 23 15.99 4.62 -13.25
C VAL A 23 16.27 3.49 -14.25
N ASN A 24 17.38 2.77 -14.08
CA ASN A 24 17.83 1.74 -15.05
C ASN A 24 17.33 0.34 -14.69
N VAL A 25 17.14 0.08 -13.40
CA VAL A 25 16.57 -1.15 -12.86
C VAL A 25 15.33 -0.76 -12.08
N HIS A 26 14.17 -1.22 -12.50
CA HIS A 26 12.92 -0.97 -11.79
C HIS A 26 12.83 -1.89 -10.58
N THR A 27 13.45 -1.49 -9.47
CA THR A 27 13.34 -2.20 -8.19
C THR A 27 11.95 -2.05 -7.58
N THR A 28 11.55 -2.99 -6.74
CA THR A 28 10.24 -3.02 -6.06
C THR A 28 10.39 -2.90 -4.55
N TYR A 29 9.45 -2.23 -3.91
CA TYR A 29 9.24 -2.37 -2.47
C TYR A 29 8.75 -3.79 -2.14
N PRO A 30 9.02 -4.31 -0.94
CA PRO A 30 8.53 -5.64 -0.52
C PRO A 30 7.04 -5.67 -0.17
N VAL A 31 6.45 -4.51 0.08
CA VAL A 31 5.03 -4.31 0.39
C VAL A 31 4.45 -3.19 -0.47
N PRO A 32 3.12 -3.17 -0.70
CA PRO A 32 2.49 -2.04 -1.36
C PRO A 32 2.68 -0.76 -0.53
N PRO A 33 3.07 0.37 -1.14
CA PRO A 33 3.01 1.67 -0.48
C PRO A 33 1.59 2.06 -0.04
N ILE A 34 1.47 2.91 0.97
CA ILE A 34 0.17 3.43 1.44
C ILE A 34 -0.61 4.08 0.28
N THR A 35 0.08 4.84 -0.58
CA THR A 35 -0.55 5.45 -1.77
C THR A 35 -1.09 4.41 -2.76
N THR A 36 -0.47 3.23 -2.87
CA THR A 36 -0.95 2.14 -3.72
C THR A 36 -2.23 1.53 -3.16
N ILE A 37 -2.30 1.32 -1.84
CA ILE A 37 -3.52 0.85 -1.18
C ILE A 37 -4.64 1.87 -1.34
N PHE A 38 -4.36 3.16 -1.11
CA PHE A 38 -5.36 4.21 -1.33
C PHE A 38 -5.88 4.20 -2.78
N GLY A 39 -4.99 4.03 -3.77
CA GLY A 39 -5.36 3.89 -5.19
C GLY A 39 -6.27 2.69 -5.47
N LEU A 40 -6.00 1.54 -4.84
CA LEU A 40 -6.84 0.35 -4.92
C LEU A 40 -8.24 0.61 -4.34
N LEU A 41 -8.32 1.24 -3.15
CA LEU A 41 -9.60 1.61 -2.54
C LEU A 41 -10.36 2.63 -3.42
N SER A 42 -9.66 3.59 -4.01
CA SER A 42 -10.25 4.57 -4.93
C SER A 42 -10.82 3.90 -6.17
N ALA A 43 -10.13 2.91 -6.73
CA ALA A 43 -10.62 2.12 -7.86
C ALA A 43 -11.86 1.29 -7.49
N ALA A 44 -11.87 0.66 -6.31
CA ALA A 44 -13.03 -0.07 -5.81
C ALA A 44 -14.25 0.84 -5.67
N MET A 45 -14.06 2.03 -5.09
CA MET A 45 -15.12 3.03 -4.85
C MET A 45 -15.55 3.81 -6.12
N GLY A 46 -14.79 3.72 -7.21
CA GLY A 46 -15.02 4.51 -8.42
C GLY A 46 -14.72 6.01 -8.25
N TRP A 47 -13.85 6.37 -7.31
CA TRP A 47 -13.42 7.77 -7.13
C TRP A 47 -12.58 8.23 -8.33
N SER A 48 -12.63 9.52 -8.62
CA SER A 48 -11.79 10.09 -9.68
C SER A 48 -10.30 9.92 -9.36
N SER A 49 -9.49 9.65 -10.38
CA SER A 49 -8.03 9.49 -10.24
C SER A 49 -7.33 10.68 -9.59
N ASP A 50 -7.92 11.88 -9.70
CA ASP A 50 -7.38 13.13 -9.14
C ASP A 50 -8.00 13.51 -7.80
N ASP A 51 -8.95 12.70 -7.29
CA ASP A 51 -9.61 12.94 -6.00
C ASP A 51 -8.89 12.22 -4.86
N HIS A 52 -8.08 12.96 -4.13
CA HIS A 52 -7.41 12.48 -2.92
C HIS A 52 -8.04 13.02 -1.62
N SER A 53 -9.24 13.59 -1.70
CA SER A 53 -9.93 14.21 -0.55
C SER A 53 -10.25 13.26 0.60
N ASN A 54 -10.30 11.96 0.30
CA ASN A 54 -10.54 10.91 1.29
C ASN A 54 -9.25 10.31 1.87
N MET A 55 -8.07 10.67 1.36
CA MET A 55 -6.81 10.09 1.82
C MET A 55 -6.52 10.45 3.27
N ASP A 56 -6.74 11.70 3.65
CA ASP A 56 -6.54 12.18 5.03
C ASP A 56 -7.62 11.71 6.03
N LYS A 57 -8.67 11.02 5.54
CA LYS A 57 -9.76 10.45 6.35
C LYS A 57 -9.54 8.99 6.70
N LEU A 58 -8.50 8.37 6.14
CA LEU A 58 -8.21 6.95 6.28
C LEU A 58 -6.82 6.74 6.85
N ASP A 59 -6.73 5.99 7.95
CA ASP A 59 -5.45 5.47 8.43
C ASP A 59 -5.27 4.05 7.89
N ILE A 60 -4.12 3.76 7.28
CA ILE A 60 -3.88 2.51 6.57
C ILE A 60 -2.68 1.79 7.15
N GLY A 61 -2.91 0.57 7.63
CA GLY A 61 -1.88 -0.38 8.04
C GLY A 61 -1.77 -1.55 7.06
N ILE A 62 -0.57 -2.14 6.96
CA ILE A 62 -0.29 -3.26 6.06
C ILE A 62 0.38 -4.37 6.84
N LEU A 63 -0.13 -5.59 6.67
CA LEU A 63 0.44 -6.81 7.24
C LEU A 63 1.05 -7.63 6.10
N LEU A 64 2.29 -8.04 6.26
CA LEU A 64 2.97 -8.96 5.34
C LEU A 64 2.69 -10.40 5.75
N ILE A 65 1.69 -11.03 5.12
CA ILE A 65 1.27 -12.40 5.45
C ILE A 65 2.22 -13.42 4.79
N LYS A 66 2.47 -13.26 3.50
CA LYS A 66 3.42 -14.06 2.73
C LYS A 66 4.27 -13.14 1.87
N PRO A 67 5.58 -13.06 2.09
CA PRO A 67 6.46 -12.33 1.20
C PRO A 67 6.48 -12.99 -0.18
N GLY A 68 6.46 -12.18 -1.23
CA GLY A 68 6.64 -12.68 -2.58
C GLY A 68 8.11 -13.06 -2.83
N GLU A 69 8.33 -14.12 -3.58
CA GLU A 69 9.66 -14.40 -4.12
C GLU A 69 10.04 -13.31 -5.13
N ARG A 70 11.21 -12.70 -4.91
CA ARG A 70 11.69 -11.65 -5.81
C ARG A 70 12.38 -12.27 -7.01
N ILE A 71 11.86 -11.95 -8.19
CA ILE A 71 12.46 -12.34 -9.48
C ILE A 71 12.86 -11.11 -10.29
N GLU A 72 13.79 -11.34 -11.22
CA GLU A 72 14.24 -10.35 -12.19
C GLU A 72 13.75 -10.74 -13.59
N GLY A 73 13.25 -9.75 -14.31
CA GLY A 73 12.80 -9.93 -15.69
C GLY A 73 13.13 -8.71 -16.55
N TYR A 74 13.21 -8.93 -17.85
CA TYR A 74 13.39 -7.84 -18.79
C TYR A 74 12.07 -7.49 -19.46
N ASN A 75 11.67 -6.21 -19.36
CA ASN A 75 10.52 -5.69 -20.04
C ASN A 75 10.95 -4.77 -21.18
N LYS A 76 10.37 -4.98 -22.36
CA LYS A 76 10.53 -4.06 -23.49
C LYS A 76 9.53 -2.93 -23.33
N ILE A 77 10.04 -1.71 -23.14
CA ILE A 77 9.21 -0.52 -23.03
C ILE A 77 9.39 0.38 -24.26
N ILE A 78 8.33 1.10 -24.59
CA ILE A 78 8.35 2.12 -25.63
C ILE A 78 8.36 3.48 -24.93
N LYS A 79 9.44 4.24 -25.15
CA LYS A 79 9.54 5.62 -24.69
C LYS A 79 9.24 6.55 -25.85
N TRP A 80 8.45 7.58 -25.61
CA TRP A 80 8.28 8.68 -26.55
C TRP A 80 9.35 9.74 -26.27
N ASP A 81 10.14 10.09 -27.28
CA ASP A 81 11.05 11.23 -27.22
C ASP A 81 10.26 12.52 -27.54
N ARG A 82 10.77 13.66 -27.09
CA ARG A 82 10.21 15.00 -27.38
C ARG A 82 10.08 15.31 -28.88
N ARG A 83 10.65 14.48 -29.75
CA ARG A 83 10.60 14.59 -31.20
C ARG A 83 9.60 13.60 -31.84
N ASP A 84 8.63 13.11 -31.07
CA ASP A 84 7.65 12.09 -31.50
C ASP A 84 8.26 10.81 -32.08
N LYS A 85 9.50 10.49 -31.69
CA LYS A 85 10.16 9.24 -32.06
C LYS A 85 9.96 8.19 -30.97
N GLN A 86 9.41 7.05 -31.37
CA GLN A 86 9.33 5.88 -30.50
C GLN A 86 10.73 5.26 -30.33
N MET A 87 11.19 5.21 -29.11
CA MET A 87 12.43 4.53 -28.75
C MET A 87 12.09 3.26 -27.95
N ARG A 88 12.52 2.12 -28.47
CA ARG A 88 12.37 0.82 -27.77
C ARG A 88 13.58 0.60 -26.88
N THR A 89 13.35 0.32 -25.61
CA THR A 89 14.43 0.01 -24.67
C THR A 89 14.06 -1.19 -23.81
N LEU A 90 15.06 -1.92 -23.36
CA LEU A 90 14.91 -2.97 -22.35
C LEU A 90 15.18 -2.39 -20.99
N VAL A 91 14.31 -2.70 -20.04
CA VAL A 91 14.45 -2.32 -18.63
C VAL A 91 14.38 -3.58 -17.80
N MET A 92 15.37 -3.77 -16.94
CA MET A 92 15.31 -4.80 -15.91
C MET A 92 14.27 -4.40 -14.87
N ARG A 93 13.41 -5.34 -14.50
CA ARG A 93 12.34 -5.12 -13.54
C ARG A 93 12.30 -6.23 -12.50
N HIS A 94 12.20 -5.84 -11.23
CA HIS A 94 11.93 -6.77 -10.15
C HIS A 94 10.42 -6.95 -10.00
N LYS A 95 9.99 -8.19 -9.81
CA LYS A 95 8.63 -8.58 -9.50
C LYS A 95 8.61 -9.46 -8.25
N LEU A 96 7.50 -9.42 -7.52
CA LEU A 96 7.21 -10.28 -6.38
C LEU A 96 6.20 -11.34 -6.84
N ILE A 97 6.54 -12.61 -6.68
CA ILE A 97 5.70 -13.73 -7.10
C ILE A 97 4.78 -14.11 -5.95
N GLN A 98 3.48 -14.10 -6.22
CA GLN A 98 2.41 -14.58 -5.33
C GLN A 98 2.53 -14.10 -3.87
N PRO A 99 2.78 -12.81 -3.62
CA PRO A 99 2.71 -12.28 -2.27
C PRO A 99 1.28 -12.25 -1.76
N VAL A 100 1.13 -12.28 -0.44
CA VAL A 100 -0.16 -12.10 0.24
C VAL A 100 0.00 -11.02 1.30
N TYR A 101 -0.87 -10.03 1.25
CA TYR A 101 -0.94 -8.95 2.22
C TYR A 101 -2.30 -8.93 2.89
N GLN A 102 -2.37 -8.41 4.10
CA GLN A 102 -3.61 -7.92 4.68
C GLN A 102 -3.51 -6.41 4.84
N ILE A 103 -4.61 -5.73 4.61
CA ILE A 103 -4.74 -4.31 4.89
C ILE A 103 -5.69 -4.11 6.06
N ALA A 104 -5.38 -3.10 6.87
CA ALA A 104 -6.23 -2.57 7.91
C ALA A 104 -6.51 -1.11 7.56
N VAL A 105 -7.77 -0.74 7.42
CA VAL A 105 -8.17 0.62 7.03
C VAL A 105 -9.13 1.16 8.08
N LYS A 106 -8.68 2.19 8.83
CA LYS A 106 -9.50 2.86 9.85
C LYS A 106 -10.09 4.15 9.28
N GLY A 107 -11.31 4.44 9.65
CA GLY A 107 -12.00 5.68 9.29
C GLY A 107 -13.40 5.76 9.90
N GLU A 108 -14.18 6.73 9.44
CA GLU A 108 -15.59 6.83 9.83
C GLU A 108 -16.35 5.55 9.44
N GLN A 109 -17.17 5.03 10.35
CA GLN A 109 -17.87 3.75 10.18
C GLN A 109 -18.65 3.66 8.85
N GLY A 110 -19.40 4.71 8.49
CA GLY A 110 -20.17 4.72 7.24
C GLY A 110 -19.27 4.62 6.00
N LEU A 111 -18.13 5.31 5.99
CA LEU A 111 -17.15 5.23 4.92
C LEU A 111 -16.51 3.84 4.84
N ILE A 112 -16.14 3.27 5.97
CA ILE A 112 -15.53 1.93 6.07
C ILE A 112 -16.50 0.85 5.58
N GLU A 113 -17.79 0.91 5.92
CA GLU A 113 -18.80 -0.02 5.43
C GLU A 113 -19.03 0.09 3.92
N HIS A 114 -18.96 1.32 3.36
CA HIS A 114 -19.04 1.52 1.90
C HIS A 114 -17.81 0.95 1.19
N ILE A 115 -16.61 1.16 1.73
CA ILE A 115 -15.37 0.58 1.19
C ILE A 115 -15.43 -0.95 1.25
N ALA A 116 -15.92 -1.55 2.35
CA ALA A 116 -16.07 -3.00 2.45
C ALA A 116 -16.96 -3.56 1.33
N LYS A 117 -18.12 -2.96 1.08
CA LYS A 117 -19.04 -3.35 0.00
C LYS A 117 -18.40 -3.16 -1.39
N ALA A 118 -17.64 -2.08 -1.57
CA ALA A 118 -16.96 -1.80 -2.83
C ALA A 118 -15.83 -2.78 -3.12
N LEU A 119 -15.15 -3.29 -2.10
CA LEU A 119 -14.13 -4.35 -2.27
C LEU A 119 -14.76 -5.69 -2.70
N ASP A 120 -15.97 -6.00 -2.26
CA ASP A 120 -16.70 -7.20 -2.69
C ASP A 120 -17.26 -7.05 -4.12
N ASN A 121 -17.60 -5.83 -4.53
CA ASN A 121 -18.14 -5.55 -5.87
C ASN A 121 -17.54 -4.23 -6.41
N PRO A 122 -16.27 -4.26 -6.86
CA PRO A 122 -15.53 -3.06 -7.21
C PRO A 122 -16.04 -2.39 -8.49
N TYR A 123 -16.00 -1.05 -8.48
CA TYR A 123 -16.40 -0.25 -9.64
C TYR A 123 -15.46 -0.46 -10.85
N PHE A 124 -14.15 -0.53 -10.59
CA PHE A 124 -13.14 -0.87 -11.59
C PHE A 124 -12.43 -2.19 -11.23
N PRO A 125 -11.88 -2.93 -12.22
CA PRO A 125 -11.00 -4.06 -11.96
C PRO A 125 -9.85 -3.65 -11.03
N LEU A 126 -9.55 -4.47 -10.01
CA LEU A 126 -8.54 -4.15 -9.02
C LEU A 126 -7.17 -4.66 -9.45
N CYS A 127 -6.18 -3.77 -9.34
CA CYS A 127 -4.77 -4.06 -9.56
C CYS A 127 -3.97 -3.63 -8.32
N LEU A 128 -2.87 -4.31 -8.04
CA LEU A 128 -2.00 -3.99 -6.92
C LEU A 128 -0.56 -3.74 -7.42
N GLY A 129 -0.29 -2.49 -7.81
CA GLY A 129 0.98 -2.06 -8.38
C GLY A 129 0.79 -1.49 -9.78
N GLU A 130 1.04 -2.29 -10.80
CA GLU A 130 0.84 -1.90 -12.20
C GLU A 130 -0.54 -2.36 -12.70
N SER A 131 -0.97 -1.85 -13.84
CA SER A 131 -2.31 -2.12 -14.39
C SER A 131 -2.56 -3.59 -14.78
N ASP A 132 -1.50 -4.38 -14.95
CA ASP A 132 -1.51 -5.81 -15.25
C ASP A 132 -1.23 -6.69 -14.00
N ASP A 133 -0.98 -6.09 -12.87
CA ASP A 133 -0.75 -6.79 -11.60
C ASP A 133 -2.10 -7.06 -10.90
N VAL A 134 -2.83 -8.07 -11.37
CA VAL A 134 -4.16 -8.43 -10.86
C VAL A 134 -4.11 -8.84 -9.39
N VAL A 135 -5.09 -8.41 -8.60
CA VAL A 135 -5.25 -8.78 -7.21
C VAL A 135 -6.64 -9.35 -6.93
N GLU A 136 -6.70 -10.39 -6.13
CA GLU A 136 -7.94 -10.93 -5.55
C GLU A 136 -8.10 -10.41 -4.13
N VAL A 137 -9.26 -9.84 -3.83
CA VAL A 137 -9.62 -9.39 -2.48
C VAL A 137 -10.44 -10.48 -1.81
N LYS A 138 -10.05 -10.86 -0.59
CA LYS A 138 -10.71 -11.92 0.20
C LYS A 138 -10.88 -11.47 1.65
N GLU A 139 -11.74 -12.16 2.37
CA GLU A 139 -11.89 -11.98 3.83
C GLU A 139 -12.12 -10.53 4.25
N VAL A 140 -13.06 -9.85 3.58
CA VAL A 140 -13.42 -8.47 3.92
C VAL A 140 -14.26 -8.46 5.19
N GLU A 141 -13.72 -7.94 6.28
CA GLU A 141 -14.37 -7.89 7.58
C GLU A 141 -14.26 -6.50 8.20
N VAL A 142 -15.29 -6.07 8.92
CA VAL A 142 -15.30 -4.78 9.64
C VAL A 142 -15.30 -5.04 11.14
N PHE A 143 -14.38 -4.40 11.84
CA PHE A 143 -14.16 -4.53 13.28
C PHE A 143 -14.47 -3.21 14.02
N PRO A 144 -15.04 -3.30 15.22
CA PRO A 144 -15.06 -2.15 16.11
C PRO A 144 -13.64 -1.80 16.59
N ILE A 145 -13.42 -0.53 16.93
CA ILE A 145 -12.13 -0.07 17.46
C ILE A 145 -11.85 -0.75 18.81
N LYS A 146 -10.78 -1.52 18.86
CA LYS A 146 -10.20 -2.08 20.09
C LYS A 146 -8.70 -1.82 20.08
N LYS A 147 -8.17 -1.32 21.19
CA LYS A 147 -6.76 -1.00 21.36
C LYS A 147 -6.13 -1.81 22.47
N THR A 148 -4.83 -2.01 22.38
CA THR A 148 -4.01 -2.68 23.40
C THR A 148 -2.62 -2.09 23.45
N MET A 149 -1.97 -2.14 24.60
CA MET A 149 -0.52 -1.88 24.73
C MET A 149 0.23 -3.18 24.50
N THR A 150 1.17 -3.17 23.58
CA THR A 150 1.91 -4.39 23.18
C THR A 150 3.31 -4.08 22.67
N GLN A 151 4.21 -5.03 22.85
CA GLN A 151 5.52 -5.04 22.21
C GLN A 151 5.56 -5.88 20.93
N GLU A 152 4.49 -6.63 20.63
CA GLU A 152 4.41 -7.44 19.43
C GLU A 152 3.53 -6.78 18.39
N ILE A 153 4.04 -6.61 17.17
CA ILE A 153 3.33 -5.99 16.03
C ILE A 153 3.34 -6.94 14.86
N ASP A 154 2.17 -7.09 14.25
CA ASP A 154 1.93 -7.95 13.08
C ASP A 154 1.83 -7.16 11.75
N SER A 155 1.89 -5.82 11.79
CA SER A 155 1.92 -4.91 10.62
C SER A 155 3.30 -4.32 10.37
N ILE A 156 3.48 -3.63 9.23
CA ILE A 156 4.61 -2.71 9.08
C ILE A 156 4.54 -1.63 10.16
N LEU A 157 5.68 -1.12 10.58
CA LEU A 157 5.78 -0.18 11.69
C LEU A 157 6.37 1.15 11.23
N PRO A 158 5.65 2.29 11.38
CA PRO A 158 6.24 3.61 11.23
C PRO A 158 7.45 3.80 12.14
N GLN A 159 8.56 4.29 11.59
CA GLN A 159 9.84 4.42 12.31
C GLN A 159 9.74 5.27 13.58
N GLU A 160 8.86 6.27 13.59
CA GLU A 160 8.67 7.16 14.74
C GLU A 160 7.92 6.53 15.91
N LEU A 161 7.20 5.42 15.72
CA LEU A 161 6.37 4.79 16.75
C LEU A 161 7.11 3.78 17.61
N GLY A 162 8.30 3.33 17.20
CA GLY A 162 9.07 2.39 18.00
C GLY A 162 10.27 1.81 17.26
N ARG A 163 11.04 1.00 17.98
CA ARG A 163 12.20 0.30 17.42
C ARG A 163 12.06 -1.21 17.60
N PRO A 164 12.23 -2.01 16.52
CA PRO A 164 12.32 -3.45 16.63
C PRO A 164 13.58 -3.89 17.39
N VAL A 165 13.43 -4.89 18.25
CA VAL A 165 14.56 -5.53 18.97
C VAL A 165 15.52 -6.21 17.99
N ASN A 166 14.97 -6.87 16.99
CA ASN A 166 15.74 -7.55 15.95
C ASN A 166 16.06 -6.59 14.79
N LYS A 167 17.12 -6.91 14.05
CA LYS A 167 17.47 -6.19 12.82
C LYS A 167 16.38 -6.42 11.77
N VAL A 168 15.60 -5.38 11.45
CA VAL A 168 14.54 -5.36 10.43
C VAL A 168 14.91 -4.32 9.38
N GLU A 169 14.59 -4.58 8.13
CA GLU A 169 14.84 -3.63 7.04
C GLU A 169 13.92 -2.42 7.15
N LEU A 170 14.51 -1.23 6.92
CA LEU A 170 13.81 0.05 6.88
C LEU A 170 13.64 0.50 5.44
N PHE A 171 12.42 0.81 5.04
CA PHE A 171 12.08 1.37 3.73
C PHE A 171 11.35 2.70 3.89
N TYR A 172 11.64 3.65 2.99
CA TYR A 172 10.87 4.89 2.87
C TYR A 172 9.75 4.69 1.85
N LEU A 173 8.52 4.52 2.35
CA LEU A 173 7.34 4.29 1.52
C LEU A 173 6.62 5.60 1.19
N PRO A 174 6.09 5.76 -0.02
CA PRO A 174 5.14 6.82 -0.35
C PRO A 174 3.87 6.70 0.51
N ILE A 175 3.54 7.79 1.23
CA ILE A 175 2.35 7.86 2.09
C ILE A 175 1.32 8.87 1.61
N GLY A 176 1.67 9.75 0.68
CA GLY A 176 0.76 10.79 0.20
C GLY A 176 1.39 11.66 -0.87
N PHE A 177 0.62 12.61 -1.36
CA PHE A 177 1.03 13.53 -2.40
C PHE A 177 1.03 14.97 -1.88
N LEU A 178 1.95 15.79 -2.41
CA LEU A 178 1.96 17.22 -2.21
C LEU A 178 1.20 17.88 -3.36
N ALA A 179 0.09 18.53 -3.05
CA ALA A 179 -0.69 19.26 -4.04
C ALA A 179 -0.23 20.72 -4.10
N GLU A 180 -0.08 21.24 -5.30
CA GLU A 180 0.05 22.69 -5.56
C GLU A 180 -1.15 23.15 -6.38
N GLU A 181 -1.76 24.26 -5.96
CA GLU A 181 -2.78 24.94 -6.75
C GLU A 181 -2.10 25.90 -7.72
N ARG A 182 -2.25 25.65 -9.02
CA ARG A 182 -1.82 26.56 -10.09
C ARG A 182 -3.05 27.03 -10.88
N GLY A 183 -3.60 28.16 -10.48
CA GLY A 183 -4.86 28.67 -11.01
C GLY A 183 -6.02 27.73 -10.67
N ASN A 184 -6.81 27.33 -11.67
CA ASN A 184 -7.94 26.42 -11.49
C ASN A 184 -7.56 24.93 -11.62
N ARG A 185 -6.27 24.58 -11.64
CA ARG A 185 -5.79 23.20 -11.77
C ARG A 185 -4.97 22.83 -10.53
N ARG A 186 -5.32 21.71 -9.93
CA ARG A 186 -4.50 21.05 -8.92
C ARG A 186 -3.39 20.27 -9.64
N THR A 187 -2.14 20.58 -9.32
CA THR A 187 -0.98 19.83 -9.82
C THR A 187 -0.26 19.18 -8.65
N TRP A 188 0.27 17.97 -8.87
CA TRP A 188 1.04 17.26 -7.85
C TRP A 188 2.50 17.67 -7.97
N SER A 189 3.06 18.29 -6.94
CA SER A 189 4.43 18.81 -6.94
C SER A 189 5.44 17.85 -6.33
N GLY A 190 4.98 16.84 -5.61
CA GLY A 190 5.85 15.87 -4.96
C GLY A 190 5.12 14.75 -4.25
N VAL A 191 5.91 13.86 -3.63
CA VAL A 191 5.44 12.70 -2.87
C VAL A 191 5.94 12.83 -1.43
N LYS A 192 5.07 12.58 -0.46
CA LYS A 192 5.45 12.44 0.95
C LYS A 192 5.95 11.03 1.20
N TYR A 193 7.07 10.90 1.88
CA TYR A 193 7.66 9.62 2.28
C TYR A 193 7.73 9.51 3.79
N GLN A 194 7.60 8.28 4.28
CA GLN A 194 7.78 7.93 5.69
C GLN A 194 8.56 6.63 5.80
N GLY A 195 9.43 6.53 6.83
CA GLY A 195 10.20 5.32 7.10
C GLY A 195 9.33 4.25 7.77
N TYR A 196 9.40 3.02 7.28
CA TYR A 196 8.71 1.85 7.84
C TYR A 196 9.67 0.69 8.03
N TYR A 197 9.65 0.08 9.21
CA TYR A 197 10.19 -1.25 9.41
C TYR A 197 9.23 -2.29 8.82
N ILE A 198 9.76 -3.22 8.03
CA ILE A 198 8.95 -4.21 7.29
C ILE A 198 9.34 -5.62 7.70
N ALA A 199 8.42 -6.32 8.36
CA ALA A 199 8.49 -7.75 8.69
C ALA A 199 7.08 -8.30 8.88
N SER A 200 6.93 -9.62 8.82
CA SER A 200 5.65 -10.29 9.08
C SER A 200 5.22 -10.23 10.54
N LYS A 201 6.20 -10.11 11.46
CA LYS A 201 6.00 -9.93 12.89
C LYS A 201 7.24 -9.26 13.49
N MET A 202 7.03 -8.32 14.38
CA MET A 202 8.11 -7.60 15.06
C MET A 202 7.92 -7.62 16.58
N GLN A 203 9.04 -7.73 17.31
CA GLN A 203 9.13 -7.50 18.74
C GLN A 203 9.77 -6.13 18.94
N LEU A 204 9.16 -5.26 19.75
CA LEU A 204 9.64 -3.90 20.02
C LEU A 204 10.39 -3.81 21.34
N GLU A 205 11.30 -2.83 21.44
CA GLU A 205 12.02 -2.51 22.68
C GLU A 205 11.04 -2.02 23.77
N GLU A 206 10.04 -1.22 23.40
CA GLU A 206 9.04 -0.67 24.30
C GLU A 206 7.62 -0.98 23.82
N PRO A 207 6.64 -1.11 24.73
CA PRO A 207 5.25 -1.31 24.33
C PRO A 207 4.65 -0.05 23.70
N ILE A 208 3.89 -0.23 22.63
CA ILE A 208 3.15 0.84 21.97
C ILE A 208 1.66 0.52 21.92
N GLU A 209 0.84 1.52 21.66
CA GLU A 209 -0.59 1.33 21.40
C GLU A 209 -0.78 0.73 20.01
N ALA A 210 -1.52 -0.37 19.92
CA ALA A 210 -1.89 -1.01 18.67
C ALA A 210 -3.38 -1.36 18.63
N TYR A 211 -3.93 -1.49 17.43
CA TYR A 211 -5.29 -1.93 17.20
C TYR A 211 -5.36 -3.46 17.14
N LEU A 212 -6.45 -4.03 17.68
CA LEU A 212 -6.71 -5.47 17.63
C LEU A 212 -7.67 -5.80 16.49
N LEU A 213 -7.21 -6.63 15.54
CA LEU A 213 -8.00 -7.21 14.46
C LEU A 213 -8.01 -8.74 14.60
N GLY A 214 -8.98 -9.25 15.37
CA GLY A 214 -8.91 -10.63 15.83
C GLY A 214 -7.70 -10.85 16.74
N GLU A 215 -6.78 -11.71 16.34
CA GLU A 215 -5.54 -12.00 17.08
C GLU A 215 -4.36 -11.09 16.63
N LYS A 216 -4.54 -10.28 15.57
CA LYS A 216 -3.48 -9.43 15.03
C LYS A 216 -3.42 -8.07 15.72
N ARG A 217 -2.20 -7.59 15.94
CA ARG A 217 -1.86 -6.30 16.51
C ARG A 217 -1.29 -5.40 15.43
N VAL A 218 -2.04 -4.36 15.09
CA VAL A 218 -1.81 -3.55 13.90
C VAL A 218 -1.60 -2.09 14.29
N VAL A 219 -0.63 -1.46 13.66
CA VAL A 219 -0.42 0.00 13.69
C VAL A 219 -0.97 0.60 12.40
N LEU A 220 -1.60 1.76 12.54
CA LEU A 220 -2.25 2.50 11.45
C LEU A 220 -1.65 3.90 11.32
#